data_84ad44ac492ce0c1f5ff6334bb97b3d8
#
_entry.id   84ad44ac492ce0c1f5ff6334bb97b3d8
#
_cell.length_a   1.000
_cell.length_b   1.000
_cell.length_c   1.000
_cell.angle_alpha   90.00
_cell.angle_beta   90.00
_cell.angle_gamma   90.00
#
_symmetry.space_group_name_H-M   'P 1'
#
loop_
_entity.id
_entity.type
_entity.pdbx_description
1 polymer ?
#
loop_
_entity_poly.entity_id
_entity_poly.type
_entity_poly.pdbx_seq_one_letter_code
_entity_poly.pdbx_strand_id
1 'polypeptide(L)' 'MNQAETAKLSELLEQWNDADEFSRCIEAIEAIPEQERGYLLTVKLSRAYSNLAVLGNHGVHGTDG' A
#
# COMPACT_ATOMS: atom_id res chain seq x y z
N MET A 1 17.15 -0.83 -5.71
CA MET A 1 16.55 0.51 -5.67
C MET A 1 17.37 1.40 -4.75
N ASN A 2 17.67 2.61 -5.16
CA ASN A 2 18.50 3.50 -4.34
C ASN A 2 17.64 4.32 -3.37
N GLN A 3 18.32 5.08 -2.49
CA GLN A 3 17.63 5.84 -1.45
C GLN A 3 16.70 6.92 -2.01
N ALA A 4 17.10 7.57 -3.09
CA ALA A 4 16.28 8.61 -3.71
C ALA A 4 14.98 8.03 -4.27
N GLU A 5 15.07 6.88 -4.90
CA GLU A 5 13.89 6.20 -5.43
C GLU A 5 12.98 5.72 -4.31
N THR A 6 13.56 5.20 -3.24
CA THR A 6 12.81 4.75 -2.08
C THR A 6 12.08 5.90 -1.42
N ALA A 7 12.76 7.03 -1.26
CA ALA A 7 12.15 8.21 -0.65
C ALA A 7 10.98 8.73 -1.49
N LYS A 8 11.18 8.78 -2.80
CA LYS A 8 10.13 9.23 -3.71
C LYS A 8 8.92 8.31 -3.67
N LEU A 9 9.16 7.01 -3.67
CA LEU A 9 8.09 6.03 -3.58
C LEU A 9 7.35 6.16 -2.25
N SER A 10 8.09 6.36 -1.15
CA SER A 10 7.47 6.55 0.17
C SER A 10 6.52 7.73 0.18
N GLU A 11 6.90 8.84 -0.45
CA GLU A 11 6.03 10.00 -0.56
C GLU A 11 4.75 9.69 -1.32
N LEU A 12 4.88 8.97 -2.43
CA LEU A 12 3.72 8.58 -3.22
C LEU A 12 2.81 7.65 -2.43
N LEU A 13 3.41 6.71 -1.69
CA LEU A 13 2.64 5.78 -0.88
C LEU A 13 1.84 6.52 0.19
N GLU A 14 2.43 7.55 0.79
CA GLU A 14 1.72 8.35 1.78
C GLU A 14 0.55 9.10 1.16
N GLN A 15 0.75 9.68 -0.03
CA GLN A 15 -0.30 10.38 -0.73
C GLN A 15 -1.46 9.46 -1.07
N TRP A 16 -1.14 8.28 -1.58
CA TRP A 16 -2.17 7.28 -1.92
C TRP A 16 -2.90 6.79 -0.67
N ASN A 17 -2.15 6.62 0.41
CA ASN A 17 -2.75 6.18 1.67
C ASN A 17 -3.75 7.22 2.20
N ASP A 18 -3.41 8.49 2.11
CA ASP A 18 -4.29 9.57 2.54
C ASP A 18 -5.55 9.66 1.68
N ALA A 19 -5.44 9.25 0.42
CA ALA A 19 -6.56 9.26 -0.50
C ALA A 19 -7.32 7.93 -0.52
N ASP A 20 -6.99 7.01 0.38
CA ASP A 20 -7.57 5.68 0.47
C ASP A 20 -7.34 4.85 -0.80
N GLU A 21 -6.28 5.15 -1.53
CA GLU A 21 -5.93 4.41 -2.74
C GLU A 21 -4.95 3.30 -2.42
N PHE A 22 -5.38 2.38 -1.56
CA PHE A 22 -4.53 1.30 -1.07
C PHE A 22 -4.12 0.31 -2.16
N SER A 23 -4.97 0.11 -3.15
CA SER A 23 -4.64 -0.76 -4.28
C SER A 23 -3.42 -0.25 -5.03
N ARG A 24 -3.29 1.07 -5.17
CA ARG A 24 -2.14 1.67 -5.83
C ARG A 24 -0.87 1.42 -5.03
N CYS A 25 -0.97 1.53 -3.71
CA CYS A 25 0.17 1.23 -2.84
C CYS A 25 0.64 -0.21 -3.04
N ILE A 26 -0.31 -1.14 -3.05
CA ILE A 26 -0.01 -2.55 -3.22
C ILE A 26 0.65 -2.81 -4.58
N GLU A 27 0.08 -2.28 -5.64
CA GLU A 27 0.62 -2.46 -6.98
C GLU A 27 2.04 -1.93 -7.11
N ALA A 28 2.28 -0.74 -6.56
CA ALA A 28 3.59 -0.10 -6.64
C ALA A 28 4.65 -0.92 -5.88
N ILE A 29 4.30 -1.43 -4.71
CA ILE A 29 5.25 -2.19 -3.91
C ILE A 29 5.46 -3.57 -4.50
N GLU A 30 4.42 -4.21 -4.99
CA GLU A 30 4.53 -5.54 -5.58
C GLU A 30 5.27 -5.53 -6.92
N ALA A 31 5.37 -4.39 -7.57
CA ALA A 31 6.18 -4.24 -8.77
C ALA A 31 7.67 -4.33 -8.46
N ILE A 32 8.06 -4.17 -7.19
CA ILE A 32 9.45 -4.26 -6.75
C ILE A 32 9.73 -5.70 -6.35
N PRO A 33 10.84 -6.30 -6.81
CA PRO A 33 11.21 -7.64 -6.38
C PRO A 33 11.27 -7.73 -4.86
N GLU A 34 10.75 -8.81 -4.32
CA GLU A 34 10.64 -8.99 -2.87
C GLU A 34 11.97 -8.73 -2.14
N GLN A 35 13.07 -9.19 -2.74
CA GLN A 35 14.40 -9.03 -2.15
C GLN A 35 14.85 -7.57 -2.08
N GLU A 36 14.25 -6.70 -2.88
CA GLU A 36 14.62 -5.29 -2.92
C GLU A 36 13.69 -4.39 -2.14
N ARG A 37 12.59 -4.93 -1.63
CA ARG A 37 11.60 -4.14 -0.91
C ARG A 37 12.12 -3.59 0.43
N GLY A 38 12.88 -4.39 1.14
CA GLY A 38 13.35 -4.02 2.46
C GLY A 38 12.23 -4.01 3.48
N TYR A 39 12.61 -3.75 4.72
CA TYR A 39 11.68 -3.81 5.85
C TYR A 39 10.57 -2.76 5.75
N LEU A 40 10.93 -1.53 5.44
CA LEU A 40 9.97 -0.42 5.39
C LEU A 40 8.86 -0.65 4.36
N LEU A 41 9.24 -1.04 3.15
CA LEU A 41 8.25 -1.29 2.11
C LEU A 41 7.40 -2.51 2.42
N THR A 42 7.98 -3.52 3.05
CA THR A 42 7.26 -4.71 3.47
C THR A 42 6.18 -4.35 4.49
N VAL A 43 6.51 -3.50 5.46
CA VAL A 43 5.56 -3.02 6.46
C VAL A 43 4.45 -2.20 5.80
N LYS A 44 4.83 -1.32 4.88
CA LYS A 44 3.84 -0.50 4.17
C LYS A 44 2.90 -1.35 3.34
N LEU A 45 3.42 -2.40 2.72
CA LEU A 45 2.59 -3.33 1.95
C LEU A 45 1.58 -4.04 2.85
N SER A 46 2.03 -4.52 3.99
CA SER A 46 1.17 -5.19 4.95
C SER A 46 0.05 -4.28 5.43
N ARG A 47 0.39 -3.02 5.71
CA ARG A 47 -0.60 -2.03 6.13
C ARG A 47 -1.60 -1.74 5.02
N ALA A 48 -1.12 -1.65 3.79
CA ALA A 48 -2.00 -1.40 2.65
C ALA A 48 -3.02 -2.52 2.49
N TYR A 49 -2.59 -3.76 2.63
CA TYR A 49 -3.51 -4.90 2.58
C TYR A 49 -4.55 -4.83 3.71
N SER A 50 -4.10 -4.52 4.92
CA SER A 50 -5.01 -4.40 6.06
C SER A 50 -6.02 -3.28 5.84
N ASN A 51 -5.57 -2.14 5.39
CA ASN A 51 -6.44 -0.99 5.14
C ASN A 51 -7.43 -1.29 4.01
N LEU A 52 -6.96 -1.97 2.98
CA LEU A 52 -7.83 -2.33 1.86
C LEU A 52 -8.90 -3.32 2.32
N ALA A 53 -8.55 -4.26 3.18
CA ALA A 53 -9.49 -5.23 3.72
C ALA A 53 -10.58 -4.53 4.54
N VAL A 54 -10.19 -3.56 5.36
CA VAL A 54 -11.15 -2.79 6.16
C VAL A 54 -12.08 -2.00 5.24
N LEU A 55 -11.52 -1.34 4.23
CA LEU A 55 -12.31 -0.58 3.28
C LEU A 55 -13.27 -1.48 2.51
N GLY A 56 -12.78 -2.64 2.08
CA GLY A 56 -13.60 -3.63 1.39
C GLY A 56 -14.70 -4.18 2.28
N ASN A 57 -14.38 -4.43 3.54
CA ASN A 57 -15.37 -4.92 4.50
C ASN A 57 -16.48 -3.90 4.72
N HIS A 58 -16.15 -2.63 4.75
CA HIS A 58 -17.16 -1.58 4.86
C HIS A 58 -18.12 -1.62 3.69
N GLY A 59 -17.58 -1.77 2.48
CA GLY A 59 -18.38 -1.87 1.28
C GLY A 59 -19.26 -3.10 1.27
N VAL A 60 -18.68 -4.24 1.61
CA VAL A 60 -19.39 -5.51 1.66
C VAL A 60 -20.47 -5.47 2.73
N HIS A 61 -20.12 -4.95 3.90
CA HIS A 61 -21.05 -4.87 5.01
C HIS A 61 -22.27 -4.02 4.64
N GLY A 62 -22.01 -2.89 4.00
CA GLY A 62 -23.10 -2.03 3.55
C GLY A 62 -23.99 -2.71 2.53
N THR A 63 -23.41 -3.59 1.73
CA THR A 63 -24.16 -4.34 0.71
C THR A 63 -25.03 -5.43 1.34
N ASP A 64 -24.46 -6.13 2.28
CA ASP A 64 -25.15 -7.24 2.94
C ASP A 64 -26.23 -6.75 3.90
N GLY A 65 -25.98 -5.59 4.44
CA GLY A 65 -26.92 -4.99 5.37
C GLY A 65 -28.21 -4.68 4.74
#